data_d432220588dd5991dcd517e5d2080130
#
_entry.id   d432220588dd5991dcd517e5d2080130
#
_cell.length_a   1.000
_cell.length_b   1.000
_cell.length_c   1.000
_cell.angle_alpha   90.00
_cell.angle_beta   90.00
_cell.angle_gamma   90.00
#
_symmetry.space_group_name_H-M   'P 1'
#
loop_
_entity.id
_entity.type
_entity.pdbx_description
1 polymer ?
#
loop_
_entity_poly.entity_id
_entity_poly.type
_entity_poly.pdbx_seq_one_letter_code
_entity_poly.pdbx_strand_id
1 'polypeptide(L)'
;IKPEKLTIVYARCSTAKQKENLERQKDRLMKHAESQSYKYMVIDEIASGINEKRKGLHKLLNLAFQGKVERVLIEYKDRIARFGYEYLDSIFRNLGVKVEIIETKEKKYEEELAEDIMKILTCYSARYYGARGGRKKGQKNKVDSNVI
;
A
#
# COMPACT_ATOMS: atom_id res chain seq x y z
N ILE A 1 21.26 -15.86 19.85
CA ILE A 1 21.55 -14.59 19.17
C ILE A 1 20.34 -14.20 18.35
N LYS A 2 19.73 -13.11 18.72
CA LYS A 2 18.58 -12.61 17.97
C LYS A 2 19.03 -11.89 16.71
N PRO A 3 18.42 -12.16 15.55
CA PRO A 3 18.74 -11.39 14.37
C PRO A 3 18.37 -9.92 14.59
N GLU A 4 19.18 -9.05 14.04
CA GLU A 4 18.95 -7.62 14.14
C GLU A 4 17.72 -7.25 13.32
N LYS A 5 16.77 -6.55 13.95
CA LYS A 5 15.57 -6.11 13.27
C LYS A 5 15.76 -4.72 12.68
N LEU A 6 15.11 -4.48 11.59
CA LEU A 6 15.17 -3.22 10.86
C LEU A 6 13.88 -2.44 10.96
N THR A 7 14.00 -1.12 10.84
CA THR A 7 12.86 -0.27 10.57
C THR A 7 12.68 -0.22 9.06
N ILE A 8 11.47 -0.47 8.60
CA ILE A 8 11.15 -0.38 7.17
C ILE A 8 10.46 0.94 6.93
N VAL A 9 11.08 1.78 6.12
CA VAL A 9 10.47 3.01 5.64
C VAL A 9 9.66 2.64 4.40
N TYR A 10 8.34 2.76 4.50
CA TYR A 10 7.47 2.44 3.38
C TYR A 10 6.84 3.71 2.81
N ALA A 11 7.05 3.94 1.53
CA ALA A 11 6.53 5.09 0.83
C ALA A 11 5.82 4.64 -0.44
N ARG A 12 4.72 5.29 -0.75
CA ARG A 12 3.90 4.93 -1.90
C ARG A 12 3.25 6.16 -2.52
N CYS A 13 3.13 6.15 -3.83
CA CYS A 13 2.20 7.03 -4.53
C CYS A 13 1.41 6.18 -5.55
N SER A 14 0.28 6.69 -5.99
CA SER A 14 -0.63 5.91 -6.84
C SER A 14 -0.24 5.90 -8.30
N THR A 15 0.36 6.95 -8.80
CA THR A 15 0.71 7.08 -10.22
C THR A 15 2.07 7.72 -10.40
N ALA A 16 2.66 7.52 -11.59
CA ALA A 16 3.95 8.11 -11.94
C ALA A 16 3.92 9.64 -11.92
N LYS A 17 2.76 10.24 -12.08
CA LYS A 17 2.61 11.70 -12.01
C LYS A 17 2.98 12.25 -10.64
N GLN A 18 2.89 11.44 -9.62
CA GLN A 18 3.16 11.81 -8.23
C GLN A 18 4.55 11.41 -7.77
N LYS A 19 5.43 11.09 -8.70
CA LYS A 19 6.78 10.62 -8.36
C LYS A 19 7.55 11.62 -7.51
N GLU A 20 7.40 12.91 -7.77
CA GLU A 20 8.05 13.94 -6.96
C GLU A 20 7.54 13.93 -5.52
N ASN A 21 6.24 13.70 -5.35
CA ASN A 21 5.65 13.57 -4.02
C ASN A 21 6.22 12.34 -3.31
N LEU A 22 6.41 11.26 -4.04
CA LEU A 22 7.01 10.05 -3.50
C LEU A 22 8.44 10.31 -3.00
N GLU A 23 9.24 11.02 -3.78
CA GLU A 23 10.60 11.36 -3.37
C GLU A 23 10.63 12.23 -2.12
N ARG A 24 9.75 13.22 -2.02
CA ARG A 24 9.65 14.05 -0.83
C ARG A 24 9.20 13.24 0.38
N GLN A 25 8.26 12.33 0.18
CA GLN A 25 7.80 11.42 1.23
C GLN A 25 8.94 10.58 1.77
N LYS A 26 9.73 10.00 0.88
CA LYS A 26 10.91 9.21 1.25
C LYS A 26 11.90 10.03 2.06
N ASP A 27 12.19 11.25 1.59
CA ASP A 27 13.14 12.12 2.28
C ASP A 27 12.70 12.44 3.70
N ARG A 28 11.43 12.76 3.89
CA ARG A 28 10.91 13.07 5.23
C ARG A 28 11.02 11.86 6.16
N LEU A 29 10.65 10.69 5.64
CA LEU A 29 10.69 9.46 6.42
C LEU A 29 12.12 9.05 6.77
N MET A 30 13.03 9.17 5.82
CA MET A 30 14.43 8.85 6.04
C MET A 30 15.07 9.78 7.07
N LYS A 31 14.76 11.07 6.99
CA LYS A 31 15.25 12.05 7.97
C LYS A 31 14.74 11.73 9.37
N HIS A 32 13.48 11.34 9.47
CA HIS A 32 12.93 10.95 10.76
C HIS A 32 13.65 9.70 11.30
N ALA A 33 13.83 8.69 10.47
CA ALA A 33 14.51 7.47 10.85
C ALA A 33 15.94 7.77 11.34
N GLU A 34 16.64 8.62 10.62
CA GLU A 34 18.00 9.04 10.98
C GLU A 34 18.00 9.81 12.31
N SER A 35 17.03 10.68 12.51
CA SER A 35 16.94 11.45 13.76
C SER A 35 16.69 10.57 14.97
N GLN A 36 16.07 9.42 14.78
CA GLN A 36 15.79 8.45 15.83
C GLN A 36 16.87 7.38 15.95
N SER A 37 17.88 7.46 15.10
CA SER A 37 18.96 6.46 15.03
C SER A 37 18.44 5.05 14.70
N TYR A 38 17.39 4.98 13.93
CA TYR A 38 16.88 3.69 13.48
C TYR A 38 17.78 3.12 12.39
N LYS A 39 18.02 1.83 12.44
CA LYS A 39 18.57 1.12 11.30
C LYS A 39 17.42 0.81 10.36
N TYR A 40 17.48 1.32 9.15
CA TYR A 40 16.31 1.26 8.26
C TYR A 40 16.65 0.81 6.85
N MET A 41 15.63 0.34 6.19
CA MET A 41 15.64 0.02 4.77
C MET A 41 14.41 0.68 4.16
N VAL A 42 14.54 1.17 2.93
CA VAL A 42 13.45 1.84 2.23
C VAL A 42 12.80 0.89 1.25
N ILE A 43 11.48 0.81 1.32
CA ILE A 43 10.65 0.16 0.31
C ILE A 43 9.72 1.23 -0.23
N ASP A 44 9.84 1.53 -1.51
CA ASP A 44 8.97 2.49 -2.16
C ASP A 44 8.37 1.89 -3.41
N GLU A 45 7.19 2.36 -3.77
CA GLU A 45 6.53 1.84 -4.96
C GLU A 45 5.48 2.80 -5.49
N ILE A 46 5.20 2.65 -6.77
CA ILE A 46 4.13 3.38 -7.45
C ILE A 46 3.02 2.36 -7.68
N ALA A 47 1.98 2.42 -6.88
CA ALA A 47 0.86 1.50 -6.95
C ALA A 47 -0.32 2.07 -6.17
N SER A 48 -1.53 1.74 -6.60
CA SER A 48 -2.74 2.15 -5.91
C SER A 48 -2.87 1.50 -4.53
N GLY A 49 -3.44 2.22 -3.59
CA GLY A 49 -3.71 1.71 -2.24
C GLY A 49 -4.71 0.55 -2.21
N ILE A 50 -5.45 0.35 -3.29
CA ILE A 50 -6.38 -0.79 -3.41
C ILE A 50 -5.78 -1.97 -4.17
N ASN A 51 -4.55 -1.85 -4.65
CA ASN A 51 -3.90 -2.92 -5.37
C ASN A 51 -3.34 -3.94 -4.38
N GLU A 52 -3.93 -5.12 -4.36
CA GLU A 52 -3.51 -6.20 -3.47
C GLU A 52 -2.22 -6.90 -3.92
N LYS A 53 -1.80 -6.64 -5.15
CA LYS A 53 -0.60 -7.26 -5.72
C LYS A 53 0.64 -6.37 -5.64
N ARG A 54 0.64 -5.39 -4.74
CA ARG A 54 1.79 -4.49 -4.56
C ARG A 54 3.02 -5.27 -4.09
N LYS A 55 4.05 -5.25 -4.91
CA LYS A 55 5.27 -6.00 -4.63
C LYS A 55 6.00 -5.49 -3.39
N GLY A 56 6.01 -4.18 -3.19
CA GLY A 56 6.65 -3.57 -2.03
C GLY A 56 5.98 -3.96 -0.73
N LEU A 57 4.67 -3.89 -0.68
CA LEU A 57 3.92 -4.28 0.50
C LEU A 57 4.10 -5.77 0.81
N HIS A 58 4.07 -6.61 -0.22
CA HIS A 58 4.31 -8.04 -0.04
C HIS A 58 5.71 -8.32 0.49
N LYS A 59 6.70 -7.58 0.00
CA LYS A 59 8.07 -7.71 0.52
C LYS A 59 8.12 -7.33 1.99
N LEU A 60 7.45 -6.25 2.37
CA LEU A 60 7.38 -5.81 3.76
C LEU A 60 6.75 -6.89 4.63
N LEU A 61 5.62 -7.45 4.19
CA LEU A 61 4.94 -8.50 4.94
C LEU A 61 5.82 -9.75 5.08
N ASN A 62 6.50 -10.15 4.02
CA ASN A 62 7.40 -11.30 4.08
C ASN A 62 8.53 -11.08 5.09
N LEU A 63 9.12 -9.90 5.10
CA LEU A 63 10.16 -9.57 6.08
C LEU A 63 9.60 -9.58 7.50
N ALA A 64 8.38 -9.09 7.68
CA ALA A 64 7.73 -9.09 8.99
C ALA A 64 7.47 -10.52 9.48
N PHE A 65 6.99 -11.39 8.60
CA PHE A 65 6.77 -12.80 8.94
C PHE A 65 8.08 -13.52 9.27
N GLN A 66 9.19 -13.09 8.69
CA GLN A 66 10.50 -13.64 8.99
C GLN A 66 11.11 -13.11 10.29
N GLY A 67 10.41 -12.20 10.96
CA GLY A 67 10.90 -11.63 12.21
C GLY A 67 12.01 -10.59 12.03
N LYS A 68 12.15 -10.03 10.84
CA LYS A 68 13.23 -9.09 10.52
C LYS A 68 12.84 -7.61 10.67
N VAL A 69 11.60 -7.32 11.06
CA VAL A 69 11.09 -5.96 11.10
C VAL A 69 10.80 -5.54 12.54
N GLU A 70 11.42 -4.43 12.96
CA GLU A 70 11.15 -3.81 14.26
C GLU A 70 9.93 -2.90 14.17
N ARG A 71 9.89 -2.06 13.14
CA ARG A 71 8.80 -1.11 12.93
C ARG A 71 8.64 -0.77 11.47
N VAL A 72 7.46 -0.30 11.14
CA VAL A 72 7.15 0.24 9.82
C VAL A 72 6.91 1.74 10.00
N LEU A 73 7.59 2.53 9.21
CA LEU A 73 7.50 3.98 9.26
C LEU A 73 6.79 4.48 8.01
N ILE A 74 5.64 5.13 8.20
CA ILE A 74 4.81 5.64 7.11
C ILE A 74 4.30 7.04 7.42
N GLU A 75 3.88 7.77 6.40
CA GLU A 75 3.30 9.11 6.62
C GLU A 75 1.81 9.05 6.99
N TYR A 76 1.06 8.16 6.35
CA TYR A 76 -0.39 8.03 6.57
C TYR A 76 -0.79 6.57 6.47
N LYS A 77 -1.90 6.23 7.11
CA LYS A 77 -2.44 4.87 7.08
C LYS A 77 -2.71 4.37 5.67
N ASP A 78 -3.16 5.26 4.78
CA ASP A 78 -3.50 4.88 3.41
C ASP A 78 -2.28 4.51 2.56
N ARG A 79 -1.07 4.79 3.04
CA ARG A 79 0.13 4.29 2.36
C ARG A 79 0.21 2.77 2.45
N ILE A 80 -0.24 2.21 3.57
CA ILE A 80 -0.31 0.75 3.74
C ILE A 80 -1.53 0.19 3.01
N ALA A 81 -2.71 0.73 3.29
CA ALA A 81 -3.92 0.25 2.63
C ALA A 81 -4.98 1.34 2.61
N ARG A 82 -5.66 1.47 1.48
CA ARG A 82 -6.81 2.36 1.38
C ARG A 82 -7.97 1.83 2.21
N PHE A 83 -8.19 0.53 2.13
CA PHE A 83 -9.20 -0.17 2.91
C PHE A 83 -8.56 -1.38 3.57
N GLY A 84 -9.08 -1.77 4.71
CA GLY A 84 -8.56 -2.93 5.41
C GLY A 84 -7.28 -2.69 6.21
N TYR A 85 -6.96 -1.43 6.48
CA TYR A 85 -5.78 -1.08 7.27
C TYR A 85 -5.78 -1.80 8.62
N GLU A 86 -6.94 -1.91 9.27
CA GLU A 86 -7.02 -2.52 10.59
C GLU A 86 -6.60 -3.99 10.58
N TYR A 87 -6.87 -4.70 9.49
CA TYR A 87 -6.39 -6.08 9.36
C TYR A 87 -4.88 -6.14 9.30
N LEU A 88 -4.27 -5.27 8.51
CA LEU A 88 -2.81 -5.24 8.39
C LEU A 88 -2.16 -4.79 9.69
N ASP A 89 -2.71 -3.80 10.35
CA ASP A 89 -2.23 -3.34 11.65
C ASP A 89 -2.26 -4.46 12.67
N SER A 90 -3.34 -5.25 12.68
CA SER A 90 -3.47 -6.40 13.55
C SER A 90 -2.39 -7.46 13.27
N ILE A 91 -2.12 -7.72 11.99
CA ILE A 91 -1.08 -8.65 11.60
C ILE A 91 0.29 -8.16 12.08
N PHE A 92 0.61 -6.91 11.84
CA PHE A 92 1.88 -6.33 12.29
C PHE A 92 2.01 -6.41 13.80
N ARG A 93 0.96 -6.05 14.52
CA ARG A 93 0.95 -6.10 15.98
C ARG A 93 1.21 -7.51 16.49
N ASN A 94 0.55 -8.51 15.90
CA ASN A 94 0.75 -9.91 16.28
C ASN A 94 2.16 -10.41 15.98
N LEU A 95 2.83 -9.80 15.01
CA LEU A 95 4.20 -10.13 14.67
C LEU A 95 5.21 -9.31 15.48
N GLY A 96 4.75 -8.48 16.39
CA GLY A 96 5.63 -7.64 17.20
C GLY A 96 6.18 -6.43 16.44
N VAL A 97 5.55 -6.05 15.34
CA VAL A 97 5.97 -4.92 14.52
C VAL A 97 5.18 -3.68 14.92
N LYS A 98 5.88 -2.59 15.21
CA LYS A 98 5.24 -1.31 15.52
C LYS A 98 5.00 -0.55 14.22
N VAL A 99 3.81 0.02 14.07
CA VAL A 99 3.51 0.92 12.96
C VAL A 99 3.59 2.35 13.48
N GLU A 100 4.56 3.10 12.97
CA GLU A 100 4.76 4.49 13.36
C GLU A 100 4.33 5.39 12.22
N ILE A 101 3.38 6.27 12.49
CA ILE A 101 2.81 7.17 11.49
C ILE A 101 3.32 8.58 11.77
N ILE A 102 3.94 9.18 10.76
CA ILE A 102 4.45 10.53 10.86
C ILE A 102 3.56 11.40 9.98
N GLU A 103 2.61 12.06 10.58
CA GLU A 103 1.73 12.95 9.84
C GLU A 103 2.48 14.21 9.44
N THR A 104 2.35 14.58 8.17
CA THR A 104 2.93 15.81 7.65
C THR A 104 1.83 16.77 7.23
N LYS A 105 2.19 18.03 7.05
CA LYS A 105 1.24 19.06 6.62
C LYS A 105 0.91 18.99 5.13
N GLU A 106 1.67 18.23 4.36
CA GLU A 106 1.42 18.07 2.93
C GLU A 106 0.32 17.02 2.72
N LYS A 107 -0.94 17.50 2.67
CA LYS A 107 -2.09 16.63 2.50
C LYS A 107 -2.64 16.78 1.09
N LYS A 108 -2.06 16.07 0.14
CA LYS A 108 -2.58 16.07 -1.22
C LYS A 108 -2.96 14.67 -1.69
N TYR A 109 -3.55 13.89 -0.78
CA TYR A 109 -3.97 12.54 -1.11
C TYR A 109 -5.47 12.43 -1.42
N GLU A 110 -6.18 13.55 -1.40
CA GLU A 110 -7.61 13.56 -1.72
C GLU A 110 -7.87 13.16 -3.16
N GLU A 111 -6.98 13.57 -4.07
CA GLU A 111 -7.06 13.17 -5.47
C GLU A 111 -6.85 11.67 -5.63
N GLU A 112 -5.93 11.09 -4.87
CA GLU A 112 -5.72 9.65 -4.87
C GLU A 112 -6.95 8.89 -4.40
N LEU A 113 -7.60 9.40 -3.36
CA LEU A 113 -8.81 8.79 -2.84
C LEU A 113 -9.90 8.80 -3.91
N ALA A 114 -10.09 9.92 -4.58
CA ALA A 114 -11.07 10.05 -5.65
C ALA A 114 -10.76 9.08 -6.80
N GLU A 115 -9.50 9.00 -7.20
CA GLU A 115 -9.05 8.08 -8.26
C GLU A 115 -9.28 6.63 -7.86
N ASP A 116 -8.97 6.26 -6.62
CA ASP A 116 -9.17 4.91 -6.12
C ASP A 116 -10.65 4.54 -6.12
N ILE A 117 -11.51 5.46 -5.69
CA ILE A 117 -12.96 5.25 -5.70
C ILE A 117 -13.44 5.07 -7.14
N MET A 118 -12.97 5.89 -8.06
CA MET A 118 -13.34 5.78 -9.46
C MET A 118 -12.88 4.46 -10.07
N LYS A 119 -11.71 3.97 -9.70
CA LYS A 119 -11.25 2.66 -10.14
C LYS A 119 -12.15 1.55 -9.66
N ILE A 120 -12.57 1.61 -8.41
CA ILE A 120 -13.49 0.62 -7.85
C ILE A 120 -14.82 0.64 -8.60
N LEU A 121 -15.38 1.82 -8.81
CA LEU A 121 -16.65 1.97 -9.52
C LEU A 121 -16.53 1.51 -10.97
N THR A 122 -15.44 1.83 -11.63
CA THR A 122 -15.20 1.40 -13.01
C THR A 122 -15.11 -0.12 -13.12
N CYS A 123 -14.38 -0.75 -12.20
CA CYS A 123 -14.30 -2.20 -12.13
C CYS A 123 -15.66 -2.84 -11.92
N TYR A 124 -16.43 -2.29 -11.00
CA TYR A 124 -17.78 -2.78 -10.71
C TYR A 124 -18.68 -2.67 -11.94
N SER A 125 -18.67 -1.50 -12.57
CA SER A 125 -19.48 -1.25 -13.76
C SER A 125 -19.09 -2.17 -14.91
N ALA A 126 -17.81 -2.36 -15.13
CA ALA A 126 -17.32 -3.25 -16.18
C ALA A 126 -17.77 -4.70 -15.95
N ARG A 127 -17.71 -5.17 -14.72
CA ARG A 127 -18.14 -6.51 -14.38
C ARG A 127 -19.66 -6.65 -14.56
N TYR A 128 -20.40 -5.68 -14.10
CA TYR A 128 -21.87 -5.72 -14.17
C TYR A 128 -22.37 -5.66 -15.61
N TYR A 129 -21.94 -4.64 -16.34
CA TYR A 129 -22.40 -4.43 -17.71
C TYR A 129 -21.70 -5.35 -18.70
N GLY A 130 -20.47 -5.70 -18.46
CA GLY A 130 -19.73 -6.62 -19.30
C GLY A 130 -20.31 -8.03 -19.28
N ALA A 131 -20.70 -8.51 -18.11
CA ALA A 131 -21.32 -9.82 -17.99
C ALA A 131 -22.66 -9.88 -18.74
N ARG A 132 -23.44 -8.79 -18.69
CA ARG A 132 -24.72 -8.73 -19.37
C ARG A 132 -24.55 -8.55 -20.89
N GLY A 133 -23.60 -7.74 -21.32
CA GLY A 133 -23.35 -7.52 -22.72
C GLY A 133 -22.65 -8.69 -23.41
N GLY A 134 -21.76 -9.37 -22.69
CA GLY A 134 -20.97 -10.47 -23.24
C GLY A 134 -21.77 -11.68 -23.66
N ARG A 135 -22.96 -11.85 -23.14
CA ARG A 135 -23.83 -12.98 -23.47
C ARG A 135 -24.25 -12.99 -24.94
N LYS A 136 -24.28 -11.83 -25.56
CA LYS A 136 -24.70 -11.70 -26.95
C LYS A 136 -23.76 -12.39 -27.93
N LYS A 137 -22.52 -12.59 -27.57
CA LYS A 137 -21.50 -13.15 -28.46
C LYS A 137 -20.82 -14.39 -27.93
N GLY A 138 -21.38 -15.01 -26.92
CA GLY A 138 -20.82 -16.22 -26.35
C GLY A 138 -19.56 -16.05 -25.54
N GLN A 139 -19.24 -14.84 -25.13
CA GLN A 139 -18.04 -14.54 -24.36
C GLN A 139 -18.27 -14.53 -22.86
N LYS A 140 -19.36 -15.00 -22.47
CA LYS A 140 -19.89 -14.89 -21.11
C LYS A 140 -19.03 -15.44 -19.99
N ASN A 141 -18.15 -16.38 -20.30
CA ASN A 141 -17.47 -17.10 -19.25
C ASN A 141 -16.13 -16.50 -18.82
N LYS A 142 -15.63 -15.53 -19.56
CA LYS A 142 -14.32 -14.98 -19.26
C LYS A 142 -14.34 -13.90 -18.20
N VAL A 143 -15.48 -13.26 -18.01
CA VAL A 143 -15.60 -12.18 -17.05
C VAL A 143 -15.73 -12.70 -15.64
N ASP A 144 -16.46 -13.79 -15.50
CA ASP A 144 -16.82 -14.31 -14.18
C ASP A 144 -15.65 -14.91 -13.41
N SER A 145 -14.64 -15.41 -14.10
CA SER A 145 -13.50 -16.04 -13.45
C SER A 145 -12.64 -15.06 -12.65
N ASN A 146 -12.83 -13.77 -12.87
CA ASN A 146 -12.04 -12.73 -12.20
C ASN A 146 -12.84 -11.97 -11.14
N VAL A 147 -14.05 -12.41 -10.88
CA VAL A 147 -14.90 -11.77 -9.88
C VAL A 147 -14.60 -12.37 -8.53
N ILE A 148 -13.98 -11.64 -7.68
CA ILE A 148 -13.78 -12.07 -6.31
C ILE A 148 -13.69 -10.88 -5.42
#